data_cd6bfb3de71c378ddd3073c2f1afe2bb
#
_entry.id   cd6bfb3de71c378ddd3073c2f1afe2bb
#
_cell.length_a   1.000
_cell.length_b   1.000
_cell.length_c   1.000
_cell.angle_alpha   90.00
_cell.angle_beta   90.00
_cell.angle_gamma   90.00
#
_symmetry.space_group_name_H-M   'P 1'
#
loop_
_entity.id
_entity.type
_entity.pdbx_description
1 polymer ?
#
loop_
_entity_poly.entity_id
_entity_poly.type
_entity_poly.pdbx_seq_one_letter_code
_entity_poly.pdbx_strand_id
1 'polypeptide(L)'
;MVFKNLVVHPQVVTRAHLAGCAAANQGKFVEFYKAFWDKAYKPYQEARDQSKLSEEAIMSWAPSLGLDVAKLKADMDGPECQALVAADATELRKFRVGSTPSFFINGSYIAGAMDINAFKQIIDKKLKIAEATGVSAAEYYDKEIIGKGEKQFRAAGAK
;
A
#
# COMPACT_ATOMS: atom_id res chain seq x y z
N MET A 1 -7.81 -7.16 -1.47
CA MET A 1 -6.96 -6.21 -0.72
C MET A 1 -6.31 -5.28 -1.73
N VAL A 2 -6.28 -3.98 -1.47
CA VAL A 2 -5.64 -2.96 -2.31
C VAL A 2 -4.52 -2.32 -1.51
N PHE A 3 -3.34 -2.18 -2.13
CA PHE A 3 -2.22 -1.42 -1.56
C PHE A 3 -2.22 -0.01 -2.14
N LYS A 4 -1.96 0.97 -1.28
CA LYS A 4 -1.80 2.38 -1.65
C LYS A 4 -0.42 2.87 -1.22
N ASN A 5 0.20 3.67 -2.08
CA ASN A 5 1.52 4.22 -1.82
C ASN A 5 1.42 5.50 -1.00
N LEU A 6 2.05 5.51 0.18
CA LEU A 6 2.28 6.73 0.96
C LEU A 6 3.78 6.91 1.18
N VAL A 7 4.38 7.81 0.42
CA VAL A 7 5.81 8.10 0.49
C VAL A 7 6.06 9.07 1.66
N VAL A 8 6.40 8.52 2.83
CA VAL A 8 6.63 9.34 4.05
C VAL A 8 8.06 9.88 4.15
N HIS A 9 9.02 9.31 3.42
CA HIS A 9 10.43 9.74 3.37
C HIS A 9 10.91 9.84 1.92
N PRO A 10 10.46 10.87 1.15
CA PRO A 10 10.64 10.91 -0.29
C PRO A 10 12.10 10.89 -0.75
N GLN A 11 13.04 11.44 0.04
CA GLN A 11 14.46 11.46 -0.28
C GLN A 11 15.09 10.05 -0.30
N VAL A 12 14.46 9.09 0.39
CA VAL A 12 15.05 7.76 0.63
C VAL A 12 14.28 6.66 -0.09
N VAL A 13 12.93 6.71 -0.06
CA VAL A 13 12.11 5.56 -0.46
C VAL A 13 11.27 5.76 -1.72
N THR A 14 11.32 6.93 -2.37
CA THR A 14 10.52 7.17 -3.61
C THR A 14 10.82 6.11 -4.66
N ARG A 15 12.09 5.77 -4.88
CA ARG A 15 12.48 4.75 -5.87
C ARG A 15 11.97 3.36 -5.50
N ALA A 16 11.89 3.02 -4.22
CA ALA A 16 11.33 1.75 -3.77
C ALA A 16 9.81 1.65 -4.04
N HIS A 17 9.05 2.75 -3.89
CA HIS A 17 7.63 2.78 -4.25
C HIS A 17 7.42 2.61 -5.76
N LEU A 18 8.23 3.27 -6.57
CA LEU A 18 8.20 3.09 -8.02
C LEU A 18 8.57 1.66 -8.43
N ALA A 19 9.57 1.06 -7.78
CA ALA A 19 9.93 -0.34 -8.00
C ALA A 19 8.80 -1.32 -7.62
N GLY A 20 8.07 -1.02 -6.55
CA GLY A 20 6.88 -1.79 -6.18
C GLY A 20 5.79 -1.76 -7.26
N CYS A 21 5.53 -0.58 -7.85
CA CYS A 21 4.63 -0.43 -8.99
C CYS A 21 5.15 -1.21 -10.22
N ALA A 22 6.42 -1.05 -10.57
CA ALA A 22 7.03 -1.72 -11.71
C ALA A 22 7.06 -3.27 -11.55
N ALA A 23 7.23 -3.76 -10.31
CA ALA A 23 7.09 -5.18 -10.00
C ALA A 23 5.64 -5.66 -10.14
N ALA A 24 4.65 -4.82 -9.80
CA ALA A 24 3.25 -5.13 -10.02
C ALA A 24 2.92 -5.28 -11.50
N ASN A 25 3.49 -4.45 -12.38
CA ASN A 25 3.36 -4.55 -13.84
C ASN A 25 3.91 -5.88 -14.41
N GLN A 26 4.77 -6.56 -13.64
CA GLN A 26 5.29 -7.89 -13.95
C GLN A 26 4.59 -9.02 -13.17
N GLY A 27 3.49 -8.72 -12.45
CA GLY A 27 2.75 -9.68 -11.63
C GLY A 27 3.50 -10.16 -10.38
N LYS A 28 4.52 -9.42 -9.93
CA LYS A 28 5.45 -9.80 -8.86
C LYS A 28 5.42 -8.88 -7.62
N PHE A 29 4.32 -8.16 -7.42
CA PHE A 29 4.23 -7.21 -6.30
C PHE A 29 4.42 -7.86 -4.93
N VAL A 30 3.79 -9.02 -4.69
CA VAL A 30 3.83 -9.67 -3.38
C VAL A 30 5.24 -10.19 -3.06
N GLU A 31 5.90 -10.80 -4.05
CA GLU A 31 7.29 -11.26 -3.94
C GLU A 31 8.24 -10.10 -3.71
N PHE A 32 8.06 -9.01 -4.47
CA PHE A 32 8.84 -7.78 -4.29
C PHE A 32 8.64 -7.19 -2.88
N TYR A 33 7.40 -7.05 -2.42
CA TYR A 33 7.07 -6.52 -1.11
C TYR A 33 7.77 -7.31 0.01
N LYS A 34 7.69 -8.65 -0.02
CA LYS A 34 8.36 -9.51 0.96
C LYS A 34 9.89 -9.34 0.91
N ALA A 35 10.46 -9.37 -0.30
CA ALA A 35 11.90 -9.22 -0.48
C ALA A 35 12.39 -7.84 -0.03
N PHE A 36 11.63 -6.77 -0.29
CA PHE A 36 11.97 -5.43 0.18
C PHE A 36 12.04 -5.35 1.71
N TRP A 37 11.08 -5.96 2.42
CA TRP A 37 11.12 -6.03 3.88
C TRP A 37 12.37 -6.78 4.38
N ASP A 38 12.68 -7.94 3.81
CA ASP A 38 13.74 -8.80 4.29
C ASP A 38 15.15 -8.33 3.86
N LYS A 39 15.29 -7.86 2.62
CA LYS A 39 16.59 -7.53 2.02
C LYS A 39 16.97 -6.04 2.12
N ALA A 40 16.00 -5.17 2.33
CA ALA A 40 16.21 -3.72 2.35
C ALA A 40 15.80 -3.09 3.68
N TYR A 41 14.54 -3.20 4.08
CA TYR A 41 14.02 -2.45 5.21
C TYR A 41 14.52 -2.96 6.58
N LYS A 42 14.52 -4.27 6.83
CA LYS A 42 15.07 -4.82 8.09
C LYS A 42 16.55 -4.49 8.25
N PRO A 43 17.44 -4.74 7.25
CA PRO A 43 18.84 -4.33 7.36
C PRO A 43 19.02 -2.82 7.58
N TYR A 44 18.19 -1.99 6.92
CA TYR A 44 18.18 -0.56 7.19
C TYR A 44 17.82 -0.24 8.64
N GLN A 45 16.79 -0.88 9.20
CA GLN A 45 16.40 -0.64 10.60
C GLN A 45 17.50 -1.03 11.59
N GLU A 46 18.18 -2.15 11.35
CA GLU A 46 19.22 -2.68 12.22
C GLU A 46 20.50 -1.83 12.18
N ALA A 47 20.96 -1.46 10.99
CA ALA A 47 22.24 -0.77 10.80
C ALA A 47 22.10 0.73 10.51
N ARG A 48 20.89 1.26 10.28
CA ARG A 48 20.62 2.62 9.77
C ARG A 48 21.32 2.93 8.43
N ASP A 49 21.67 1.89 7.68
CA ASP A 49 22.34 1.98 6.39
C ASP A 49 21.31 2.22 5.27
N GLN A 50 21.18 3.48 4.85
CA GLN A 50 20.24 3.89 3.80
C GLN A 50 20.60 3.29 2.43
N SER A 51 21.83 2.81 2.21
CA SER A 51 22.23 2.18 0.96
C SER A 51 21.38 0.95 0.64
N LYS A 52 20.86 0.26 1.66
CA LYS A 52 19.96 -0.89 1.50
C LYS A 52 18.62 -0.56 0.85
N LEU A 53 18.21 0.70 0.92
CA LEU A 53 16.96 1.21 0.32
C LEU A 53 17.18 1.80 -1.07
N SER A 54 18.42 1.82 -1.54
CA SER A 54 18.77 2.43 -2.82
C SER A 54 18.25 1.63 -4.02
N GLU A 55 18.14 2.30 -5.17
CA GLU A 55 17.78 1.65 -6.43
C GLU A 55 18.78 0.55 -6.79
N GLU A 56 20.08 0.80 -6.62
CA GLU A 56 21.15 -0.18 -6.91
C GLU A 56 20.98 -1.44 -6.06
N ALA A 57 20.66 -1.28 -4.77
CA ALA A 57 20.38 -2.42 -3.91
C ALA A 57 19.17 -3.19 -4.40
N ILE A 58 18.06 -2.52 -4.75
CA ILE A 58 16.85 -3.15 -5.29
C ILE A 58 17.18 -3.92 -6.57
N MET A 59 17.90 -3.31 -7.52
CA MET A 59 18.27 -3.94 -8.79
C MET A 59 19.18 -5.17 -8.60
N SER A 60 19.98 -5.19 -7.54
CA SER A 60 20.88 -6.31 -7.27
C SER A 60 20.16 -7.61 -6.92
N TRP A 61 19.01 -7.55 -6.24
CA TRP A 61 18.25 -8.73 -5.84
C TRP A 61 16.96 -8.97 -6.66
N ALA A 62 16.50 -7.98 -7.45
CA ALA A 62 15.30 -8.10 -8.29
C ALA A 62 15.32 -9.33 -9.22
N PRO A 63 16.44 -9.72 -9.86
CA PRO A 63 16.50 -10.92 -10.69
C PRO A 63 16.13 -12.21 -9.93
N SER A 64 16.45 -12.28 -8.62
CA SER A 64 16.14 -13.46 -7.81
C SER A 64 14.64 -13.70 -7.61
N LEU A 65 13.81 -12.71 -7.94
CA LEU A 65 12.34 -12.78 -7.92
C LEU A 65 11.75 -13.14 -9.30
N GLY A 66 12.59 -13.33 -10.31
CA GLY A 66 12.17 -13.52 -11.69
C GLY A 66 11.68 -12.21 -12.35
N LEU A 67 12.14 -11.05 -11.87
CA LEU A 67 11.89 -9.76 -12.48
C LEU A 67 12.86 -9.50 -13.64
N ASP A 68 12.34 -9.01 -14.75
CA ASP A 68 13.13 -8.39 -15.81
C ASP A 68 13.60 -7.01 -15.32
N VAL A 69 14.90 -6.86 -15.12
CA VAL A 69 15.51 -5.65 -14.55
C VAL A 69 15.42 -4.47 -15.53
N ALA A 70 15.54 -4.72 -16.83
CA ALA A 70 15.44 -3.66 -17.83
C ALA A 70 14.03 -3.09 -17.87
N LYS A 71 13.02 -3.97 -17.87
CA LYS A 71 11.62 -3.59 -17.78
C LYS A 71 11.30 -2.91 -16.43
N LEU A 72 11.82 -3.44 -15.32
CA LEU A 72 11.64 -2.85 -14.00
C LEU A 72 12.12 -1.39 -14.01
N LYS A 73 13.33 -1.15 -14.52
CA LYS A 73 13.90 0.19 -14.62
C LYS A 73 13.08 1.10 -15.53
N ALA A 74 12.70 0.61 -16.71
CA ALA A 74 11.89 1.39 -17.65
C ALA A 74 10.53 1.80 -17.05
N ASP A 75 9.84 0.88 -16.37
CA ASP A 75 8.57 1.16 -15.71
C ASP A 75 8.72 2.12 -14.52
N MET A 76 9.82 2.02 -13.76
CA MET A 76 10.14 2.97 -12.68
C MET A 76 10.37 4.40 -13.16
N ASP A 77 11.02 4.55 -14.30
CA ASP A 77 11.33 5.84 -14.91
C ASP A 77 10.17 6.38 -15.76
N GLY A 78 9.24 5.50 -16.10
CA GLY A 78 8.07 5.80 -16.92
C GLY A 78 7.00 6.61 -16.18
N PRO A 79 6.11 7.27 -16.93
CA PRO A 79 5.08 8.14 -16.36
C PRO A 79 4.01 7.38 -15.60
N GLU A 80 3.77 6.12 -15.92
CA GLU A 80 2.67 5.34 -15.34
C GLU A 80 2.84 5.12 -13.83
N CYS A 81 3.99 4.60 -13.39
CA CYS A 81 4.27 4.37 -11.98
C CYS A 81 4.39 5.69 -11.20
N GLN A 82 4.94 6.74 -11.82
CA GLN A 82 4.98 8.08 -11.21
C GLN A 82 3.57 8.62 -10.99
N ALA A 83 2.70 8.52 -11.98
CA ALA A 83 1.30 8.95 -11.89
C ALA A 83 0.52 8.14 -10.83
N LEU A 84 0.73 6.81 -10.76
CA LEU A 84 0.10 5.96 -9.76
C LEU A 84 0.47 6.38 -8.34
N VAL A 85 1.77 6.54 -8.06
CA VAL A 85 2.26 6.95 -6.73
C VAL A 85 1.73 8.34 -6.35
N ALA A 86 1.69 9.27 -7.31
CA ALA A 86 1.15 10.62 -7.09
C ALA A 86 -0.38 10.60 -6.85
N ALA A 87 -1.12 9.77 -7.58
CA ALA A 87 -2.56 9.60 -7.43
C ALA A 87 -2.89 9.00 -6.06
N ASP A 88 -2.15 7.98 -5.62
CA ASP A 88 -2.30 7.39 -4.28
C ASP A 88 -2.10 8.44 -3.18
N ALA A 89 -1.02 9.22 -3.27
CA ALA A 89 -0.75 10.28 -2.30
C ALA A 89 -1.86 11.36 -2.29
N THR A 90 -2.44 11.66 -3.45
CA THR A 90 -3.56 12.61 -3.56
C THR A 90 -4.83 12.06 -2.93
N GLU A 91 -5.14 10.79 -3.18
CA GLU A 91 -6.29 10.11 -2.58
C GLU A 91 -6.16 10.04 -1.05
N LEU A 92 -5.01 9.59 -0.54
CA LEU A 92 -4.75 9.46 0.89
C LEU A 92 -4.84 10.80 1.64
N ARG A 93 -4.44 11.91 1.01
CA ARG A 93 -4.59 13.26 1.60
C ARG A 93 -6.05 13.65 1.84
N LYS A 94 -6.99 13.23 0.98
CA LYS A 94 -8.43 13.49 1.19
C LYS A 94 -8.91 12.91 2.52
N PHE A 95 -8.33 11.79 2.93
CA PHE A 95 -8.65 11.11 4.19
C PHE A 95 -7.70 11.45 5.35
N ARG A 96 -6.81 12.44 5.17
CA ARG A 96 -5.82 12.88 6.17
C ARG A 96 -4.89 11.75 6.64
N VAL A 97 -4.61 10.79 5.76
CA VAL A 97 -3.64 9.72 6.05
C VAL A 97 -2.24 10.30 5.92
N GLY A 98 -1.51 10.39 7.04
CA GLY A 98 -0.17 10.99 7.10
C GLY A 98 0.91 10.07 7.66
N SER A 99 0.58 8.80 7.96
CA SER A 99 1.54 7.85 8.53
C SER A 99 1.30 6.42 8.04
N THR A 100 2.32 5.59 8.20
CA THR A 100 2.28 4.16 7.88
C THR A 100 2.63 3.32 9.13
N PRO A 101 2.09 2.10 9.24
CA PRO A 101 1.03 1.55 8.40
C PRO A 101 -0.33 2.20 8.70
N SER A 102 -1.18 2.30 7.68
CA SER A 102 -2.58 2.74 7.82
C SER A 102 -3.49 1.82 7.03
N PHE A 103 -4.69 1.57 7.54
CA PHE A 103 -5.61 0.60 6.95
C PHE A 103 -7.02 1.19 6.85
N PHE A 104 -7.73 0.80 5.81
CA PHE A 104 -9.18 0.96 5.70
C PHE A 104 -9.80 -0.44 5.61
N ILE A 105 -10.62 -0.80 6.57
CA ILE A 105 -11.33 -2.09 6.60
C ILE A 105 -12.82 -1.79 6.44
N ASN A 106 -13.36 -2.04 5.25
CA ASN A 106 -14.75 -1.74 4.90
C ASN A 106 -15.18 -0.35 5.43
N GLY A 107 -14.45 0.69 4.97
CA GLY A 107 -14.72 2.09 5.29
C GLY A 107 -14.26 2.58 6.66
N SER A 108 -13.72 1.73 7.52
CA SER A 108 -13.17 2.18 8.83
C SER A 108 -11.66 2.34 8.76
N TYR A 109 -11.22 3.55 9.12
CA TYR A 109 -9.79 3.90 9.19
C TYR A 109 -9.14 3.38 10.48
N ILE A 110 -7.96 2.83 10.35
CA ILE A 110 -7.13 2.32 11.44
C ILE A 110 -5.71 2.82 11.21
N ALA A 111 -5.16 3.56 12.16
CA ALA A 111 -3.80 4.06 12.13
C ALA A 111 -2.86 3.19 12.95
N GLY A 112 -1.67 2.92 12.42
CA GLY A 112 -0.62 2.20 13.11
C GLY A 112 -0.73 0.68 13.04
N ALA A 113 0.33 0.01 13.46
CA ALA A 113 0.35 -1.44 13.62
C ALA A 113 -0.41 -1.86 14.87
N MET A 114 -1.05 -3.00 14.81
CA MET A 114 -1.75 -3.59 15.96
C MET A 114 -1.54 -5.11 15.99
N ASP A 115 -1.89 -5.71 17.13
CA ASP A 115 -1.85 -7.15 17.30
C ASP A 115 -2.77 -7.88 16.30
N ILE A 116 -2.38 -9.07 15.88
CA ILE A 116 -3.10 -9.86 14.89
C ILE A 116 -4.51 -10.24 15.36
N ASN A 117 -4.73 -10.45 16.66
CA ASN A 117 -6.05 -10.78 17.19
C ASN A 117 -6.97 -9.56 17.17
N ALA A 118 -6.42 -8.36 17.44
CA ALA A 118 -7.18 -7.11 17.30
C ALA A 118 -7.62 -6.89 15.83
N PHE A 119 -6.73 -7.16 14.87
CA PHE A 119 -7.09 -7.14 13.43
C PHE A 119 -8.21 -8.11 13.11
N LYS A 120 -8.11 -9.37 13.56
CA LYS A 120 -9.15 -10.39 13.36
C LYS A 120 -10.50 -9.94 13.89
N GLN A 121 -10.54 -9.44 15.13
CA GLN A 121 -11.78 -8.94 15.72
C GLN A 121 -12.44 -7.82 14.91
N ILE A 122 -11.64 -6.89 14.38
CA ILE A 122 -12.16 -5.81 13.53
C ILE A 122 -12.69 -6.38 12.22
N ILE A 123 -11.94 -7.28 11.58
CA ILE A 123 -12.36 -7.92 10.32
C ILE A 123 -13.65 -8.71 10.52
N ASP A 124 -13.74 -9.53 11.57
CA ASP A 124 -14.93 -10.33 11.88
C ASP A 124 -16.16 -9.45 12.16
N LYS A 125 -15.96 -8.35 12.89
CA LYS A 125 -17.03 -7.37 13.11
C LYS A 125 -17.50 -6.73 11.80
N LYS A 126 -16.56 -6.38 10.91
CA LYS A 126 -16.90 -5.79 9.62
C LYS A 126 -17.54 -6.78 8.66
N LEU A 127 -17.13 -8.04 8.72
CA LEU A 127 -17.74 -9.12 7.96
C LEU A 127 -19.22 -9.30 8.36
N LYS A 128 -19.51 -9.40 9.65
CA LYS A 128 -20.89 -9.48 10.15
C LYS A 128 -21.76 -8.32 9.71
N ILE A 129 -21.21 -7.08 9.70
CA ILE A 129 -21.93 -5.91 9.19
C ILE A 129 -22.20 -6.06 7.70
N ALA A 130 -21.21 -6.52 6.93
CA ALA A 130 -21.37 -6.73 5.49
C ALA A 130 -22.44 -7.79 5.18
N GLU A 131 -22.41 -8.92 5.87
CA GLU A 131 -23.40 -10.00 5.74
C GLU A 131 -24.83 -9.53 6.08
N ALA A 132 -24.98 -8.70 7.11
CA ALA A 132 -26.27 -8.15 7.53
C ALA A 132 -26.89 -7.19 6.50
N THR A 133 -26.14 -6.68 5.52
CA THR A 133 -26.70 -5.84 4.45
C THR A 133 -27.52 -6.65 3.44
N GLY A 134 -27.31 -7.95 3.34
CA GLY A 134 -27.89 -8.80 2.30
C GLY A 134 -27.32 -8.57 0.90
N VAL A 135 -26.34 -7.70 0.74
CA VAL A 135 -25.67 -7.44 -0.55
C VAL A 135 -24.67 -8.54 -0.81
N SER A 136 -24.64 -9.06 -2.06
CA SER A 136 -23.69 -10.11 -2.42
C SER A 136 -22.24 -9.65 -2.26
N ALA A 137 -21.33 -10.59 -1.95
CA ALA A 137 -19.90 -10.27 -1.80
C ALA A 137 -19.31 -9.61 -3.06
N ALA A 138 -19.79 -9.99 -4.25
CA ALA A 138 -19.32 -9.41 -5.51
C ALA A 138 -19.72 -7.93 -5.69
N GLU A 139 -20.86 -7.53 -5.14
CA GLU A 139 -21.41 -6.17 -5.28
C GLU A 139 -21.14 -5.28 -4.08
N TYR A 140 -20.73 -5.87 -2.96
CA TYR A 140 -20.62 -5.15 -1.68
C TYR A 140 -19.68 -3.95 -1.77
N TYR A 141 -18.52 -4.11 -2.40
CA TYR A 141 -17.55 -3.03 -2.53
C TYR A 141 -18.14 -1.84 -3.27
N ASP A 142 -18.76 -2.07 -4.42
CA ASP A 142 -19.31 -0.99 -5.24
C ASP A 142 -20.54 -0.34 -4.60
N LYS A 143 -21.46 -1.12 -4.05
CA LYS A 143 -22.71 -0.61 -3.49
C LYS A 143 -22.53 0.04 -2.12
N GLU A 144 -21.79 -0.60 -1.21
CA GLU A 144 -21.69 -0.17 0.18
C GLU A 144 -20.47 0.71 0.44
N ILE A 145 -19.31 0.38 -0.14
CA ILE A 145 -18.08 1.15 0.12
C ILE A 145 -17.96 2.34 -0.83
N ILE A 146 -18.04 2.11 -2.14
CA ILE A 146 -17.92 3.19 -3.11
C ILE A 146 -19.18 4.02 -3.17
N GLY A 147 -20.35 3.39 -3.17
CA GLY A 147 -21.64 4.09 -3.33
C GLY A 147 -22.02 4.93 -2.11
N LYS A 148 -21.84 4.40 -0.91
CA LYS A 148 -22.26 5.05 0.36
C LYS A 148 -21.11 5.62 1.17
N GLY A 149 -19.86 5.25 0.87
CA GLY A 149 -18.68 5.69 1.62
C GLY A 149 -18.40 7.19 1.47
N GLU A 150 -17.78 7.76 2.48
CA GLU A 150 -17.28 9.14 2.43
C GLU A 150 -16.21 9.28 1.34
N LYS A 151 -16.19 10.42 0.66
CA LYS A 151 -15.22 10.72 -0.40
C LYS A 151 -13.99 11.46 0.11
N GLN A 152 -14.03 11.89 1.36
CA GLN A 152 -12.94 12.56 2.08
C GLN A 152 -13.15 12.44 3.59
N PHE A 153 -12.11 12.78 4.36
CA PHE A 153 -12.23 12.81 5.81
C PHE A 153 -13.39 13.70 6.26
N ARG A 154 -14.24 13.16 7.13
CA ARG A 154 -15.28 13.90 7.84
C ARG A 154 -15.07 13.71 9.35
N ALA A 155 -14.94 14.79 10.09
CA ALA A 155 -14.86 14.71 11.55
C ALA A 155 -16.18 14.19 12.13
N ALA A 156 -16.10 13.45 13.23
CA ALA A 156 -17.30 13.00 13.93
C ALA A 156 -18.16 14.21 14.33
N GLY A 157 -19.45 14.18 13.99
CA GLY A 157 -20.38 15.28 14.27
C GLY A 157 -20.42 16.41 13.23
N ALA A 158 -19.60 16.39 12.18
CA ALA A 158 -19.76 17.31 11.05
C ALA A 158 -20.99 16.88 10.21
N LYS A 159 -21.97 17.78 10.07
CA LYS A 159 -23.11 17.61 9.16
C LYS A 159 -22.75 18.05 7.75
#